data_84bcc21eeccbd628f9e5393fd6082508
#
_entry.id   84bcc21eeccbd628f9e5393fd6082508
#
_cell.length_a   1.000
_cell.length_b   1.000
_cell.length_c   1.000
_cell.angle_alpha   90.00
_cell.angle_beta   90.00
_cell.angle_gamma   90.00
#
_symmetry.space_group_name_H-M   'P 1'
#
loop_
_entity.id
_entity.type
_entity.pdbx_description
1 polymer ?
#
loop_
_entity_poly.entity_id
_entity_poly.type
_entity_poly.pdbx_seq_one_letter_code
_entity_poly.pdbx_strand_id
1 'polypeptide(L)'
;LLDATAGKYDLPRLFVTYFNQELPKPAHLEPDAFSPLGDQAAAWASLRSYGAAIEALYGVLLPRLREQGMEKLYFDVELPLCRVLADMERSGFLVDGGALARFGAELSDTIDRLEQRIYAAAGQQFNINSPKQLGKVLFEDLGLPHGKKTKTGWSTNADVLEKLKDHPLVADVLTYRQYAKLKSTYADGLLKVIDPDGRIRTSFQMTVTAN
;
A
#
# COMPACT_ATOMS: atom_id res chain seq x y z
N LEU A 1 16.98 9.27 8.32
CA LEU A 1 17.35 10.01 9.53
C LEU A 1 17.70 11.48 9.25
N LEU A 2 18.56 11.77 8.27
CA LEU A 2 19.02 13.14 7.97
C LEU A 2 17.95 14.04 7.34
N ASP A 3 16.99 13.45 6.62
CA ASP A 3 15.88 14.17 5.98
C ASP A 3 14.63 13.30 5.99
N ALA A 4 13.69 13.61 6.86
CA ALA A 4 12.41 12.91 6.97
C ALA A 4 11.39 13.36 5.90
N THR A 5 11.70 14.41 5.12
CA THR A 5 10.74 15.03 4.18
C THR A 5 10.98 14.64 2.72
N ALA A 6 12.09 13.97 2.41
CA ALA A 6 12.49 13.66 1.03
C ALA A 6 11.52 12.70 0.29
N GLY A 7 10.72 11.93 1.02
CA GLY A 7 9.68 11.04 0.49
C GLY A 7 10.19 9.82 -0.30
N LYS A 8 11.40 9.87 -0.84
CA LYS A 8 12.08 8.76 -1.53
C LYS A 8 13.57 8.80 -1.24
N TYR A 9 14.13 7.63 -0.97
CA TYR A 9 15.52 7.44 -0.55
C TYR A 9 16.24 6.39 -1.39
N ASP A 10 15.83 6.24 -2.66
CA ASP A 10 16.52 5.35 -3.60
C ASP A 10 17.92 5.84 -3.91
N LEU A 11 18.81 4.90 -4.15
CA LEU A 11 20.24 5.17 -4.34
C LEU A 11 20.53 6.15 -5.49
N PRO A 12 19.91 6.04 -6.68
CA PRO A 12 20.16 6.99 -7.76
C PRO A 12 19.81 8.43 -7.37
N ARG A 13 18.69 8.64 -6.71
CA ARG A 13 18.24 9.96 -6.27
C ARG A 13 19.17 10.55 -5.21
N LEU A 14 19.58 9.76 -4.25
CA LEU A 14 20.55 10.20 -3.25
C LEU A 14 21.88 10.56 -3.90
N PHE A 15 22.34 9.77 -4.86
CA PHE A 15 23.60 10.03 -5.54
C PHE A 15 23.56 11.36 -6.33
N VAL A 16 22.47 11.61 -7.06
CA VAL A 16 22.25 12.93 -7.70
C VAL A 16 22.22 14.06 -6.67
N THR A 17 21.53 13.87 -5.55
CA THR A 17 21.41 14.92 -4.51
C THR A 17 22.76 15.32 -3.90
N TYR A 18 23.64 14.35 -3.67
CA TYR A 18 24.91 14.60 -2.95
C TYR A 18 26.10 14.85 -3.88
N PHE A 19 26.07 14.31 -5.10
CA PHE A 19 27.20 14.37 -6.04
C PHE A 19 26.88 15.08 -7.34
N ASN A 20 25.62 15.42 -7.59
CA ASN A 20 25.14 16.01 -8.85
C ASN A 20 25.51 15.16 -10.10
N GLN A 21 25.50 13.83 -9.93
CA GLN A 21 25.84 12.86 -10.96
C GLN A 21 24.76 11.78 -11.02
N GLU A 22 24.47 11.28 -12.21
CA GLU A 22 23.53 10.18 -12.42
C GLU A 22 24.26 8.84 -12.40
N LEU A 23 23.61 7.83 -11.82
CA LEU A 23 24.07 6.45 -11.93
C LEU A 23 23.57 5.85 -13.26
N PRO A 24 24.36 4.89 -13.83
CA PRO A 24 23.90 4.17 -15.01
C PRO A 24 22.59 3.40 -14.71
N LYS A 25 21.89 2.96 -15.77
CA LYS A 25 20.76 2.05 -15.60
C LYS A 25 21.17 0.83 -14.77
N PRO A 26 20.31 0.34 -13.87
CA PRO A 26 20.64 -0.80 -13.00
C PRO A 26 20.58 -2.14 -13.76
N ALA A 27 21.42 -2.31 -14.76
CA ALA A 27 21.46 -3.51 -15.59
C ALA A 27 21.63 -4.81 -14.78
N HIS A 28 22.21 -4.74 -13.58
CA HIS A 28 22.34 -5.86 -12.66
C HIS A 28 21.01 -6.32 -12.03
N LEU A 29 19.94 -5.53 -12.15
CA LEU A 29 18.59 -5.88 -11.67
C LEU A 29 17.69 -6.47 -12.77
N GLU A 30 18.14 -6.52 -14.02
CA GLU A 30 17.38 -7.14 -15.09
C GLU A 30 17.27 -8.67 -14.84
N PRO A 31 16.13 -9.30 -15.14
CA PRO A 31 15.88 -10.71 -14.80
C PRO A 31 16.97 -11.67 -15.27
N ASP A 32 17.53 -11.42 -16.46
CA ASP A 32 18.55 -12.29 -17.08
C ASP A 32 19.97 -11.70 -17.03
N ALA A 33 20.20 -10.69 -16.21
CA ALA A 33 21.46 -9.93 -16.15
C ALA A 33 22.72 -10.81 -16.05
N PHE A 34 22.67 -11.86 -15.25
CA PHE A 34 23.78 -12.78 -15.00
C PHE A 34 23.60 -14.16 -15.68
N SER A 35 22.58 -14.31 -16.53
CA SER A 35 22.39 -15.53 -17.30
C SER A 35 23.41 -15.61 -18.47
N PRO A 36 23.66 -16.81 -19.02
CA PRO A 36 24.52 -16.96 -20.19
C PRO A 36 24.03 -16.20 -21.43
N LEU A 37 22.73 -15.85 -21.47
CA LEU A 37 22.09 -15.12 -22.57
C LEU A 37 22.02 -13.61 -22.33
N GLY A 38 22.35 -13.14 -21.10
CA GLY A 38 22.30 -11.73 -20.73
C GLY A 38 23.61 -11.00 -20.99
N ASP A 39 23.56 -9.67 -20.92
CA ASP A 39 24.77 -8.83 -20.98
C ASP A 39 25.44 -8.77 -19.59
N GLN A 40 26.18 -9.82 -19.27
CA GLN A 40 26.88 -9.93 -18.00
C GLN A 40 27.92 -8.80 -17.81
N ALA A 41 28.54 -8.31 -18.88
CA ALA A 41 29.53 -7.23 -18.78
C ALA A 41 28.86 -5.93 -18.32
N ALA A 42 27.71 -5.57 -18.88
CA ALA A 42 26.92 -4.43 -18.44
C ALA A 42 26.40 -4.61 -17.01
N ALA A 43 25.94 -5.83 -16.66
CA ALA A 43 25.47 -6.14 -15.31
C ALA A 43 26.57 -5.95 -14.26
N TRP A 44 27.76 -6.50 -14.50
CA TRP A 44 28.92 -6.32 -13.61
C TRP A 44 29.40 -4.88 -13.55
N ALA A 45 29.42 -4.15 -14.67
CA ALA A 45 29.78 -2.73 -14.68
C ALA A 45 28.79 -1.89 -13.85
N SER A 46 27.49 -2.13 -14.04
CA SER A 46 26.43 -1.50 -13.27
C SER A 46 26.55 -1.82 -11.77
N LEU A 47 26.75 -3.09 -11.41
CA LEU A 47 26.89 -3.50 -10.01
C LEU A 47 28.09 -2.80 -9.33
N ARG A 48 29.22 -2.70 -10.02
CA ARG A 48 30.40 -1.96 -9.51
C ARG A 48 30.10 -0.47 -9.29
N SER A 49 29.41 0.18 -10.24
CA SER A 49 29.04 1.59 -10.12
C SER A 49 28.11 1.84 -8.93
N TYR A 50 27.15 0.94 -8.70
CA TYR A 50 26.24 1.03 -7.55
C TYR A 50 26.96 0.78 -6.23
N GLY A 51 27.90 -0.18 -6.18
CA GLY A 51 28.74 -0.42 -5.00
C GLY A 51 29.60 0.80 -4.64
N ALA A 52 30.27 1.38 -5.64
CA ALA A 52 31.05 2.61 -5.44
C ALA A 52 30.20 3.81 -4.99
N ALA A 53 28.98 3.92 -5.51
CA ALA A 53 28.04 4.97 -5.09
C ALA A 53 27.62 4.82 -3.62
N ILE A 54 27.39 3.59 -3.16
CA ILE A 54 27.08 3.31 -1.74
C ILE A 54 28.26 3.73 -0.85
N GLU A 55 29.48 3.35 -1.22
CA GLU A 55 30.70 3.71 -0.47
C GLU A 55 30.88 5.24 -0.41
N ALA A 56 30.73 5.93 -1.54
CA ALA A 56 30.83 7.37 -1.61
C ALA A 56 29.77 8.07 -0.73
N LEU A 57 28.49 7.62 -0.81
CA LEU A 57 27.43 8.14 0.04
C LEU A 57 27.67 7.88 1.52
N TYR A 58 28.19 6.72 1.89
CA TYR A 58 28.54 6.41 3.26
C TYR A 58 29.58 7.40 3.81
N GLY A 59 30.60 7.71 3.00
CA GLY A 59 31.63 8.69 3.34
C GLY A 59 31.10 10.11 3.59
N VAL A 60 30.00 10.49 2.95
CA VAL A 60 29.38 11.82 3.12
C VAL A 60 28.30 11.82 4.21
N LEU A 61 27.50 10.77 4.30
CA LEU A 61 26.34 10.72 5.19
C LEU A 61 26.74 10.45 6.64
N LEU A 62 27.72 9.58 6.89
CA LEU A 62 28.13 9.24 8.24
C LEU A 62 28.68 10.43 9.05
N PRO A 63 29.58 11.29 8.51
CA PRO A 63 29.99 12.51 9.21
C PRO A 63 28.79 13.41 9.58
N ARG A 64 27.83 13.57 8.69
CA ARG A 64 26.62 14.38 8.95
C ARG A 64 25.75 13.80 10.06
N LEU A 65 25.62 12.47 10.12
CA LEU A 65 24.93 11.80 11.24
C LEU A 65 25.62 12.06 12.58
N ARG A 66 26.96 12.06 12.58
CA ARG A 66 27.77 12.37 13.75
C ARG A 66 27.60 13.82 14.21
N GLU A 67 27.67 14.76 13.28
CA GLU A 67 27.45 16.20 13.55
C GLU A 67 26.07 16.48 14.16
N GLN A 68 25.05 15.69 13.77
CA GLN A 68 23.69 15.80 14.31
C GLN A 68 23.43 14.95 15.57
N GLY A 69 24.46 14.27 16.08
CA GLY A 69 24.38 13.44 17.29
C GLY A 69 23.55 12.16 17.12
N MET A 70 23.28 11.73 15.86
CA MET A 70 22.44 10.56 15.54
C MET A 70 23.24 9.26 15.36
N GLU A 71 24.55 9.25 15.62
CA GLU A 71 25.40 8.08 15.40
C GLU A 71 24.95 6.86 16.22
N LYS A 72 24.61 7.04 17.49
CA LYS A 72 24.07 5.96 18.33
C LYS A 72 22.75 5.45 17.83
N LEU A 73 21.85 6.34 17.44
CA LEU A 73 20.54 5.94 16.86
C LEU A 73 20.77 5.06 15.63
N TYR A 74 21.69 5.45 14.76
CA TYR A 74 21.99 4.70 13.54
C TYR A 74 22.61 3.32 13.83
N PHE A 75 23.67 3.25 14.62
CA PHE A 75 24.41 2.00 14.83
C PHE A 75 23.74 1.07 15.84
N ASP A 76 23.10 1.60 16.88
CA ASP A 76 22.58 0.79 17.98
C ASP A 76 21.09 0.41 17.76
N VAL A 77 20.37 1.12 16.89
CA VAL A 77 18.92 0.90 16.66
C VAL A 77 18.62 0.63 15.19
N GLU A 78 18.83 1.60 14.29
CA GLU A 78 18.34 1.53 12.91
C GLU A 78 19.05 0.43 12.10
N LEU A 79 20.36 0.34 12.18
CA LEU A 79 21.14 -0.65 11.45
C LEU A 79 20.87 -2.10 11.92
N PRO A 80 20.83 -2.40 13.24
CA PRO A 80 20.38 -3.69 13.73
C PRO A 80 18.93 -4.00 13.36
N LEU A 81 18.03 -3.00 13.39
CA LEU A 81 16.63 -3.16 13.03
C LEU A 81 16.45 -3.61 11.56
N CYS A 82 17.27 -3.07 10.63
CA CYS A 82 17.25 -3.51 9.23
C CYS A 82 17.42 -5.03 9.11
N ARG A 83 18.32 -5.62 9.89
CA ARG A 83 18.57 -7.06 9.88
C ARG A 83 17.37 -7.85 10.43
N VAL A 84 16.81 -7.38 11.54
CA VAL A 84 15.62 -8.00 12.14
C VAL A 84 14.44 -7.98 11.16
N LEU A 85 14.19 -6.82 10.52
CA LEU A 85 13.11 -6.69 9.54
C LEU A 85 13.34 -7.57 8.30
N ALA A 86 14.58 -7.65 7.80
CA ALA A 86 14.91 -8.56 6.69
C ALA A 86 14.67 -10.03 7.04
N ASP A 87 14.98 -10.45 8.28
CA ASP A 87 14.68 -11.80 8.76
C ASP A 87 13.17 -12.04 8.90
N MET A 88 12.40 -11.03 9.35
CA MET A 88 10.94 -11.09 9.42
C MET A 88 10.32 -11.18 8.01
N GLU A 89 10.78 -10.38 7.05
CA GLU A 89 10.34 -10.42 5.66
C GLU A 89 10.59 -11.79 5.03
N ARG A 90 11.78 -12.35 5.26
CA ARG A 90 12.14 -13.70 4.75
C ARG A 90 11.33 -14.81 5.42
N SER A 91 11.11 -14.72 6.72
CA SER A 91 10.34 -15.71 7.47
C SER A 91 8.87 -15.69 7.13
N GLY A 92 8.28 -14.50 6.95
CA GLY A 92 6.85 -14.31 6.71
C GLY A 92 5.97 -14.79 7.88
N PHE A 93 4.67 -14.66 7.70
CA PHE A 93 3.65 -15.08 8.66
C PHE A 93 2.89 -16.30 8.14
N LEU A 94 2.79 -17.34 8.94
CA LEU A 94 1.96 -18.51 8.62
C LEU A 94 0.47 -18.11 8.69
N VAL A 95 -0.30 -18.47 7.67
CA VAL A 95 -1.72 -18.12 7.54
C VAL A 95 -2.54 -19.38 7.31
N ASP A 96 -3.62 -19.55 8.06
CA ASP A 96 -4.63 -20.55 7.76
C ASP A 96 -5.51 -20.05 6.59
N GLY A 97 -5.11 -20.43 5.38
CA GLY A 97 -5.85 -20.07 4.16
C GLY A 97 -7.28 -20.64 4.15
N GLY A 98 -7.51 -21.79 4.79
CA GLY A 98 -8.84 -22.38 4.93
C GLY A 98 -9.76 -21.55 5.83
N ALA A 99 -9.26 -21.09 6.97
CA ALA A 99 -10.02 -20.18 7.85
C ALA A 99 -10.31 -18.85 7.14
N LEU A 100 -9.33 -18.31 6.41
CA LEU A 100 -9.48 -17.07 5.67
C LEU A 100 -10.52 -17.18 4.54
N ALA A 101 -10.55 -18.32 3.83
CA ALA A 101 -11.55 -18.58 2.79
C ALA A 101 -12.97 -18.70 3.39
N ARG A 102 -13.13 -19.40 4.53
CA ARG A 102 -14.43 -19.47 5.24
C ARG A 102 -14.89 -18.07 5.66
N PHE A 103 -14.00 -17.29 6.25
CA PHE A 103 -14.30 -15.90 6.60
C PHE A 103 -14.73 -15.08 5.39
N GLY A 104 -14.06 -15.23 4.25
CA GLY A 104 -14.45 -14.59 2.98
C GLY A 104 -15.83 -14.99 2.50
N ALA A 105 -16.24 -16.25 2.67
CA ALA A 105 -17.57 -16.73 2.34
C ALA A 105 -18.67 -16.12 3.25
N GLU A 106 -18.44 -16.09 4.56
CA GLU A 106 -19.35 -15.45 5.52
C GLU A 106 -19.56 -13.95 5.24
N LEU A 107 -18.46 -13.26 4.84
CA LEU A 107 -18.54 -11.87 4.41
C LEU A 107 -19.36 -11.73 3.13
N SER A 108 -19.23 -12.66 2.16
CA SER A 108 -20.02 -12.65 0.91
C SER A 108 -21.51 -12.76 1.21
N ASP A 109 -21.93 -13.72 2.03
CA ASP A 109 -23.33 -13.90 2.40
C ASP A 109 -23.94 -12.65 3.05
N THR A 110 -23.12 -11.93 3.82
CA THR A 110 -23.54 -10.68 4.47
C THR A 110 -23.66 -9.53 3.46
N ILE A 111 -22.67 -9.42 2.56
CA ILE A 111 -22.66 -8.43 1.47
C ILE A 111 -23.87 -8.63 0.56
N ASP A 112 -24.17 -9.86 0.15
CA ASP A 112 -25.30 -10.18 -0.73
C ASP A 112 -26.63 -9.79 -0.09
N ARG A 113 -26.81 -10.07 1.21
CA ARG A 113 -28.02 -9.66 1.97
C ARG A 113 -28.15 -8.13 2.05
N LEU A 114 -27.04 -7.42 2.30
CA LEU A 114 -27.03 -5.95 2.34
C LEU A 114 -27.35 -5.37 0.96
N GLU A 115 -26.79 -5.94 -0.10
CA GLU A 115 -27.04 -5.53 -1.47
C GLU A 115 -28.53 -5.64 -1.84
N GLN A 116 -29.16 -6.75 -1.53
CA GLN A 116 -30.61 -6.93 -1.76
C GLN A 116 -31.46 -5.92 -0.97
N ARG A 117 -31.09 -5.64 0.28
CA ARG A 117 -31.79 -4.63 1.09
C ARG A 117 -31.64 -3.23 0.50
N ILE A 118 -30.43 -2.88 0.05
CA ILE A 118 -30.14 -1.59 -0.57
C ILE A 118 -30.96 -1.43 -1.86
N TYR A 119 -31.00 -2.45 -2.72
CA TYR A 119 -31.78 -2.41 -3.95
C TYR A 119 -33.28 -2.33 -3.69
N ALA A 120 -33.79 -3.08 -2.71
CA ALA A 120 -35.19 -2.99 -2.31
C ALA A 120 -35.58 -1.59 -1.80
N ALA A 121 -34.72 -0.98 -0.96
CA ALA A 121 -34.91 0.37 -0.43
C ALA A 121 -34.76 1.47 -1.49
N ALA A 122 -33.91 1.26 -2.50
CA ALA A 122 -33.72 2.18 -3.62
C ALA A 122 -34.79 2.03 -4.73
N GLY A 123 -35.51 0.90 -4.75
CA GLY A 123 -36.44 0.57 -5.82
C GLY A 123 -35.78 0.22 -7.17
N GLN A 124 -34.49 0.09 -7.22
CA GLN A 124 -33.70 -0.20 -8.42
C GLN A 124 -32.37 -0.84 -8.11
N GLN A 125 -31.79 -1.57 -9.08
CA GLN A 125 -30.45 -2.07 -9.03
C GLN A 125 -29.45 -1.02 -9.58
N PHE A 126 -28.31 -0.89 -8.94
CA PHE A 126 -27.23 0.00 -9.36
C PHE A 126 -25.89 -0.46 -8.76
N ASN A 127 -24.76 0.07 -9.26
CA ASN A 127 -23.47 -0.24 -8.68
C ASN A 127 -23.25 0.59 -7.40
N ILE A 128 -23.40 -0.04 -6.23
CA ILE A 128 -23.24 0.58 -4.89
C ILE A 128 -21.82 1.12 -4.70
N ASN A 129 -20.83 0.51 -5.35
CA ASN A 129 -19.42 0.92 -5.30
C ASN A 129 -19.11 2.09 -6.26
N SER A 130 -20.04 2.49 -7.12
CA SER A 130 -19.90 3.65 -7.98
C SER A 130 -20.37 4.92 -7.26
N PRO A 131 -19.47 5.88 -6.91
CA PRO A 131 -19.87 7.13 -6.26
C PRO A 131 -20.91 7.91 -7.07
N LYS A 132 -20.80 7.84 -8.41
CA LYS A 132 -21.72 8.53 -9.32
C LYS A 132 -23.13 7.94 -9.25
N GLN A 133 -23.27 6.61 -9.31
CA GLN A 133 -24.58 5.96 -9.28
C GLN A 133 -25.21 6.06 -7.90
N LEU A 134 -24.43 5.80 -6.83
CA LEU A 134 -24.91 5.96 -5.47
C LEU A 134 -25.32 7.41 -5.18
N GLY A 135 -24.53 8.39 -5.61
CA GLY A 135 -24.86 9.79 -5.44
C GLY A 135 -26.16 10.19 -6.15
N LYS A 136 -26.42 9.64 -7.35
CA LYS A 136 -27.69 9.83 -8.06
C LYS A 136 -28.86 9.27 -7.23
N VAL A 137 -28.75 8.02 -6.78
CA VAL A 137 -29.82 7.36 -6.01
C VAL A 137 -30.12 8.12 -4.71
N LEU A 138 -29.09 8.49 -3.94
CA LEU A 138 -29.30 9.12 -2.64
C LEU A 138 -29.81 10.57 -2.77
N PHE A 139 -29.25 11.35 -3.66
CA PHE A 139 -29.44 12.79 -3.67
C PHE A 139 -30.41 13.29 -4.75
N GLU A 140 -30.57 12.54 -5.85
CA GLU A 140 -31.49 12.92 -6.93
C GLU A 140 -32.79 12.12 -6.86
N ASP A 141 -32.71 10.78 -6.71
CA ASP A 141 -33.89 9.93 -6.72
C ASP A 141 -34.63 9.92 -5.35
N LEU A 142 -33.86 9.87 -4.23
CA LEU A 142 -34.42 9.87 -2.86
C LEU A 142 -34.47 11.26 -2.20
N GLY A 143 -33.85 12.28 -2.82
CA GLY A 143 -33.90 13.66 -2.34
C GLY A 143 -33.23 13.91 -0.99
N LEU A 144 -32.24 13.07 -0.59
CA LEU A 144 -31.55 13.27 0.68
C LEU A 144 -30.68 14.53 0.66
N PRO A 145 -30.43 15.13 1.83
CA PRO A 145 -29.55 16.30 1.92
C PRO A 145 -28.16 16.00 1.36
N HIS A 146 -27.69 16.80 0.43
CA HIS A 146 -26.39 16.58 -0.22
C HIS A 146 -25.33 17.58 0.23
N GLY A 147 -24.07 17.15 0.20
CA GLY A 147 -22.91 18.03 0.39
C GLY A 147 -22.47 18.71 -0.92
N LYS A 148 -21.18 19.00 -1.03
CA LYS A 148 -20.59 19.64 -2.21
C LYS A 148 -20.62 18.72 -3.43
N LYS A 149 -20.99 19.26 -4.58
CA LYS A 149 -20.87 18.59 -5.87
C LYS A 149 -19.42 18.57 -6.30
N THR A 150 -18.87 17.40 -6.65
CA THR A 150 -17.53 17.22 -7.20
C THR A 150 -17.58 17.26 -8.74
N LYS A 151 -16.42 17.25 -9.40
CA LYS A 151 -16.33 17.17 -10.88
C LYS A 151 -17.04 15.92 -11.45
N THR A 152 -17.15 14.85 -10.67
CA THR A 152 -17.70 13.54 -11.08
C THR A 152 -19.11 13.26 -10.54
N GLY A 153 -19.73 14.22 -9.83
CA GLY A 153 -21.05 14.07 -9.21
C GLY A 153 -21.08 14.44 -7.74
N TRP A 154 -22.08 13.96 -7.00
CA TRP A 154 -22.21 14.19 -5.57
C TRP A 154 -21.17 13.37 -4.77
N SER A 155 -20.59 13.98 -3.75
CA SER A 155 -19.67 13.24 -2.85
C SER A 155 -20.44 12.22 -2.02
N THR A 156 -20.00 10.97 -2.07
CA THR A 156 -20.50 9.85 -1.24
C THR A 156 -19.40 9.28 -0.35
N ASN A 157 -18.45 10.14 0.10
CA ASN A 157 -17.42 9.72 1.05
C ASN A 157 -18.02 9.40 2.42
N ALA A 158 -17.23 8.73 3.27
CA ALA A 158 -17.68 8.30 4.59
C ALA A 158 -18.23 9.46 5.44
N ASP A 159 -17.55 10.63 5.43
CA ASP A 159 -17.96 11.80 6.23
C ASP A 159 -19.32 12.37 5.82
N VAL A 160 -19.66 12.27 4.53
CA VAL A 160 -20.97 12.72 4.03
C VAL A 160 -22.03 11.72 4.39
N LEU A 161 -21.77 10.43 4.19
CA LEU A 161 -22.75 9.38 4.49
C LEU A 161 -23.00 9.21 5.99
N GLU A 162 -21.97 9.37 6.82
CA GLU A 162 -22.11 9.28 8.29
C GLU A 162 -23.09 10.32 8.86
N LYS A 163 -23.17 11.50 8.23
CA LYS A 163 -24.15 12.53 8.61
C LYS A 163 -25.60 12.18 8.25
N LEU A 164 -25.77 11.16 7.42
CA LEU A 164 -27.07 10.70 6.92
C LEU A 164 -27.40 9.28 7.41
N LYS A 165 -26.65 8.75 8.37
CA LYS A 165 -26.76 7.35 8.83
C LYS A 165 -28.12 7.01 9.48
N ASP A 166 -28.88 8.01 9.89
CA ASP A 166 -30.24 7.80 10.40
C ASP A 166 -31.22 7.30 9.31
N HIS A 167 -30.86 7.49 8.04
CA HIS A 167 -31.62 6.93 6.93
C HIS A 167 -31.24 5.45 6.73
N PRO A 168 -32.21 4.50 6.76
CA PRO A 168 -31.91 3.05 6.72
C PRO A 168 -31.05 2.62 5.53
N LEU A 169 -31.33 3.14 4.33
CA LEU A 169 -30.52 2.83 3.14
C LEU A 169 -29.08 3.30 3.28
N VAL A 170 -28.83 4.47 3.89
CA VAL A 170 -27.47 5.00 4.09
C VAL A 170 -26.72 4.15 5.11
N ALA A 171 -27.37 3.74 6.21
CA ALA A 171 -26.81 2.82 7.18
C ALA A 171 -26.38 1.49 6.55
N ASP A 172 -27.25 0.93 5.68
CA ASP A 172 -26.93 -0.29 4.94
C ASP A 172 -25.76 -0.10 3.95
N VAL A 173 -25.68 1.04 3.27
CA VAL A 173 -24.56 1.37 2.36
C VAL A 173 -23.23 1.51 3.13
N LEU A 174 -23.24 2.15 4.29
CA LEU A 174 -22.04 2.26 5.14
C LEU A 174 -21.58 0.87 5.58
N THR A 175 -22.50 0.06 6.06
CA THR A 175 -22.23 -1.33 6.48
C THR A 175 -21.72 -2.16 5.30
N TYR A 176 -22.39 -2.11 4.15
CA TYR A 176 -21.97 -2.79 2.92
C TYR A 176 -20.52 -2.44 2.56
N ARG A 177 -20.16 -1.16 2.57
CA ARG A 177 -18.79 -0.71 2.26
C ARG A 177 -17.75 -1.23 3.23
N GLN A 178 -18.07 -1.32 4.52
CA GLN A 178 -17.18 -1.92 5.52
C GLN A 178 -16.92 -3.39 5.22
N TYR A 179 -17.98 -4.17 5.01
CA TYR A 179 -17.86 -5.61 4.70
C TYR A 179 -17.18 -5.85 3.35
N ALA A 180 -17.53 -5.09 2.32
CA ALA A 180 -16.88 -5.18 1.02
C ALA A 180 -15.38 -4.88 1.09
N LYS A 181 -14.96 -3.88 1.87
CA LYS A 181 -13.55 -3.57 2.11
C LYS A 181 -12.85 -4.67 2.89
N LEU A 182 -13.47 -5.19 3.95
CA LEU A 182 -12.93 -6.31 4.71
C LEU A 182 -12.71 -7.53 3.81
N LYS A 183 -13.71 -7.89 3.00
CA LYS A 183 -13.60 -9.01 2.07
C LYS A 183 -12.49 -8.79 1.04
N SER A 184 -12.53 -7.68 0.31
CA SER A 184 -11.60 -7.43 -0.79
C SER A 184 -10.14 -7.28 -0.32
N THR A 185 -9.93 -6.65 0.83
CA THR A 185 -8.57 -6.35 1.33
C THR A 185 -8.00 -7.50 2.15
N TYR A 186 -8.78 -8.01 3.11
CA TYR A 186 -8.25 -8.96 4.09
C TYR A 186 -8.59 -10.43 3.77
N ALA A 187 -9.76 -10.75 3.23
CA ALA A 187 -10.03 -12.11 2.82
C ALA A 187 -9.44 -12.42 1.44
N ASP A 188 -10.00 -11.84 0.37
CA ASP A 188 -9.59 -12.14 -1.00
C ASP A 188 -8.18 -11.63 -1.33
N GLY A 189 -7.81 -10.46 -0.76
CA GLY A 189 -6.49 -9.84 -0.98
C GLY A 189 -5.37 -10.67 -0.38
N LEU A 190 -5.52 -11.13 0.87
CA LEU A 190 -4.50 -11.95 1.53
C LEU A 190 -4.39 -13.33 0.90
N LEU A 191 -5.51 -13.97 0.53
CA LEU A 191 -5.49 -15.28 -0.14
C LEU A 191 -4.64 -15.29 -1.43
N LYS A 192 -4.60 -14.17 -2.14
CA LYS A 192 -3.84 -14.04 -3.40
C LYS A 192 -2.32 -13.95 -3.19
N VAL A 193 -1.88 -13.61 -1.99
CA VAL A 193 -0.46 -13.38 -1.67
C VAL A 193 0.10 -14.42 -0.69
N ILE A 194 -0.64 -15.50 -0.45
CA ILE A 194 -0.13 -16.65 0.29
C ILE A 194 0.83 -17.41 -0.62
N ASP A 195 2.06 -17.55 -0.19
CA ASP A 195 3.07 -18.35 -0.87
C ASP A 195 2.76 -19.86 -0.77
N PRO A 196 3.39 -20.71 -1.60
CA PRO A 196 3.17 -22.18 -1.57
C PRO A 196 3.47 -22.84 -0.21
N ASP A 197 4.28 -22.20 0.63
CA ASP A 197 4.57 -22.67 2.00
C ASP A 197 3.53 -22.22 3.05
N GLY A 198 2.42 -21.62 2.63
CA GLY A 198 1.35 -21.13 3.49
C GLY A 198 1.66 -19.84 4.23
N ARG A 199 2.68 -19.10 3.80
CA ARG A 199 3.10 -17.85 4.45
C ARG A 199 2.81 -16.64 3.58
N ILE A 200 2.58 -15.51 4.24
CA ILE A 200 2.54 -14.20 3.61
C ILE A 200 3.81 -13.46 3.96
N ARG A 201 4.47 -12.91 2.95
CA ARG A 201 5.65 -12.06 3.08
C ARG A 201 5.31 -10.63 2.67
N THR A 202 5.70 -9.70 3.50
CA THR A 202 5.47 -8.26 3.28
C THR A 202 6.79 -7.52 3.31
N SER A 203 6.84 -6.31 2.80
CA SER A 203 8.01 -5.43 2.93
C SER A 203 7.73 -4.35 3.98
N PHE A 204 8.62 -4.22 4.95
CA PHE A 204 8.52 -3.20 5.99
C PHE A 204 9.10 -1.88 5.50
N GLN A 205 8.29 -0.84 5.51
CA GLN A 205 8.68 0.50 5.06
C GLN A 205 9.27 1.29 6.23
N MET A 206 10.59 1.31 6.36
CA MET A 206 11.28 2.00 7.45
C MET A 206 11.22 3.53 7.36
N THR A 207 10.89 4.07 6.20
CA THR A 207 10.92 5.51 5.92
C THR A 207 9.54 6.13 5.73
N VAL A 208 8.48 5.34 5.86
CA VAL A 208 7.09 5.79 5.67
C VAL A 208 6.32 5.59 6.97
N THR A 209 5.76 6.66 7.50
CA THR A 209 4.81 6.59 8.62
C THR A 209 3.40 6.87 8.10
N ALA A 210 2.42 6.10 8.56
CA ALA A 210 1.02 6.45 8.37
C ALA A 210 0.66 7.53 9.41
N ASN A 211 0.62 8.76 8.97
CA ASN A 211 0.06 9.88 9.74
C ASN A 211 -1.36 10.16 9.23
#